data_66384810add0c64750f162d075a10660
#
_entry.id   66384810add0c64750f162d075a10660
#
_cell.length_a   1.000
_cell.length_b   1.000
_cell.length_c   1.000
_cell.angle_alpha   90.00
_cell.angle_beta   90.00
_cell.angle_gamma   90.00
#
_symmetry.space_group_name_H-M   'P 1'
#
loop_
_entity.id
_entity.type
_entity.pdbx_description
1 polymer ?
#
loop_
_entity_poly.entity_id
_entity_poly.type
_entity_poly.pdbx_seq_one_letter_code
_entity_poly.pdbx_strand_id
1 'polypeptide(L)'
;MRTRKIMMTTVLMMLLAAQAQENSIAIDKVGKRVEYNPMIFGQFIEHFDNQVYGGIFDPGNPLSDEDGFRTDVIEAMKEIKTPIVRWPGGCFVSTYHWLDGVGNERQAVYDKTWQTEDPNTFGTDEYVKWCRKVGCEPYICTNAGTGTPEEMSDWVEYCNLTVGKWGKLRAKNGHPEPYNVKYWSVGNENWGRHELGARTVAEWGPMVRESAKLMRSVTKDAKLFAAATSDPNWSLPLLKEAGWTLDYISIHGYWDPLYHVNNPASFIDCMMKTDAPERDIVRTIDILEQAGFGGGKIKIAYDEWNLRNWHHPWHGDLRRGFDYEARRKNDIASTYTMADALFSACFLNACLRHSDIVDIACFSPIANTRGAIRVDKDGLTRRTTFYTLFMYTNYLEKYYIPIKTSFTSLIHGDKQTTVLDAVLTCDKESKRYVYAVVNKDPEQVVDLKIDFASMGKRQPKELSAWVLAGRSADDYNDRGDEHVRPEQRKLKIKESVVAIPAHSITFIIVE
;
A
#
# COMPACT_ATOMS: atom_id res chain seq x y z
N MET A 1 -34.92 61.27 29.77
CA MET A 1 -34.07 61.23 28.58
C MET A 1 -32.63 60.86 28.95
N ARG A 2 -32.36 59.63 29.37
CA ARG A 2 -30.96 59.20 29.71
C ARG A 2 -30.78 57.66 29.69
N THR A 3 -31.38 56.94 28.75
CA THR A 3 -31.28 55.47 28.73
C THR A 3 -31.24 54.87 27.33
N ARG A 4 -30.80 55.57 26.32
CA ARG A 4 -30.75 55.08 24.94
C ARG A 4 -29.38 55.17 24.22
N LYS A 5 -28.29 55.45 24.93
CA LYS A 5 -26.95 55.58 24.34
C LYS A 5 -25.91 54.53 24.74
N ILE A 6 -26.25 53.51 25.57
CA ILE A 6 -25.29 52.48 26.03
C ILE A 6 -25.43 51.16 25.29
N MET A 7 -26.47 50.97 24.47
CA MET A 7 -26.73 49.67 23.84
C MET A 7 -26.21 49.51 22.41
N MET A 8 -25.56 50.55 21.87
CA MET A 8 -25.06 50.56 20.48
C MET A 8 -23.54 50.38 20.35
N THR A 9 -22.81 50.37 21.47
CA THR A 9 -21.34 50.23 21.48
C THR A 9 -20.86 48.81 21.74
N THR A 10 -21.74 47.91 22.23
CA THR A 10 -21.38 46.52 22.58
C THR A 10 -21.62 45.55 21.42
N VAL A 11 -22.36 45.91 20.38
CA VAL A 11 -22.57 45.06 19.19
C VAL A 11 -21.47 45.23 18.13
N LEU A 12 -20.67 46.30 18.23
CA LEU A 12 -19.59 46.58 17.27
C LEU A 12 -18.23 45.97 17.63
N MET A 13 -18.12 45.28 18.77
CA MET A 13 -16.88 44.59 19.22
C MET A 13 -16.92 43.07 19.10
N MET A 14 -17.96 42.47 18.56
CA MET A 14 -18.02 41.03 18.25
C MET A 14 -17.85 40.72 16.77
N LEU A 15 -17.47 41.65 15.96
CA LEU A 15 -16.87 41.42 14.63
C LEU A 15 -15.35 41.42 14.71
N LEU A 16 -14.81 40.79 15.75
CA LEU A 16 -13.42 40.35 15.74
C LEU A 16 -13.33 39.15 14.83
N ALA A 17 -12.89 39.41 13.61
CA ALA A 17 -12.13 38.57 12.73
C ALA A 17 -12.02 37.12 13.23
N ALA A 18 -12.92 36.26 12.82
CA ALA A 18 -12.50 34.92 12.52
C ALA A 18 -11.42 35.08 11.42
N GLN A 19 -10.16 35.17 11.81
CA GLN A 19 -9.06 34.99 10.87
C GLN A 19 -9.35 33.61 10.24
N ALA A 20 -9.73 33.63 8.98
CA ALA A 20 -9.88 32.39 8.23
C ALA A 20 -8.58 31.60 8.44
N GLN A 21 -8.68 30.39 8.98
CA GLN A 21 -7.52 29.56 9.20
C GLN A 21 -6.82 29.39 7.85
N GLU A 22 -5.57 29.86 7.76
CA GLU A 22 -4.79 29.83 6.53
C GLU A 22 -4.17 28.44 6.38
N ASN A 23 -4.33 27.81 5.20
CA ASN A 23 -3.62 26.56 4.92
C ASN A 23 -2.14 26.86 4.73
N SER A 24 -1.30 26.30 5.59
CA SER A 24 0.13 26.61 5.58
C SER A 24 1.01 25.41 5.92
N ILE A 25 2.24 25.46 5.38
CA ILE A 25 3.30 24.47 5.62
C ILE A 25 4.60 25.17 5.94
N ALA A 26 5.30 24.68 6.97
CA ALA A 26 6.66 25.07 7.34
C ALA A 26 7.48 23.84 7.76
N ILE A 27 8.80 23.89 7.64
CA ILE A 27 9.66 22.84 8.21
C ILE A 27 9.56 22.86 9.75
N ASP A 28 9.28 21.74 10.37
CA ASP A 28 9.14 21.64 11.84
C ASP A 28 10.47 21.77 12.55
N LYS A 29 11.46 20.99 12.12
CA LYS A 29 12.81 21.00 12.73
C LYS A 29 13.86 21.05 11.63
N VAL A 30 14.52 22.21 11.54
CA VAL A 30 15.61 22.41 10.58
C VAL A 30 16.70 21.36 10.81
N GLY A 31 17.11 20.70 9.74
CA GLY A 31 18.16 19.66 9.76
C GLY A 31 17.70 18.25 10.11
N LYS A 32 16.47 18.04 10.62
CA LYS A 32 15.94 16.70 10.80
C LYS A 32 15.45 16.15 9.47
N ARG A 33 15.98 14.99 9.09
CA ARG A 33 15.55 14.25 7.89
C ARG A 33 15.68 12.75 8.13
N VAL A 34 14.85 11.96 7.50
CA VAL A 34 14.83 10.49 7.59
C VAL A 34 14.96 9.92 6.19
N GLU A 35 15.98 9.10 5.96
CA GLU A 35 16.05 8.31 4.73
C GLU A 35 15.00 7.21 4.82
N TYR A 36 13.94 7.31 4.02
CA TYR A 36 12.88 6.32 4.04
C TYR A 36 13.24 5.10 3.17
N ASN A 37 12.70 3.95 3.54
CA ASN A 37 12.86 2.74 2.74
C ASN A 37 11.90 2.78 1.54
N PRO A 38 12.38 2.70 0.28
CA PRO A 38 11.50 2.69 -0.89
C PRO A 38 10.56 1.49 -0.94
N MET A 39 10.75 0.46 -0.13
CA MET A 39 9.84 -0.69 -0.03
C MET A 39 8.43 -0.33 0.47
N ILE A 40 8.20 0.90 0.96
CA ILE A 40 6.85 1.44 1.19
C ILE A 40 6.03 1.60 -0.10
N PHE A 41 6.65 1.49 -1.28
CA PHE A 41 5.99 1.47 -2.59
C PHE A 41 5.87 0.07 -3.17
N GLY A 42 5.91 -0.95 -2.33
CA GLY A 42 5.78 -2.36 -2.70
C GLY A 42 4.40 -2.70 -3.27
N GLN A 43 4.32 -3.89 -3.81
CA GLN A 43 3.12 -4.43 -4.45
C GLN A 43 2.77 -5.80 -3.88
N PHE A 44 1.57 -6.25 -4.17
CA PHE A 44 1.02 -7.54 -3.76
C PHE A 44 0.41 -8.24 -4.96
N ILE A 45 0.52 -9.56 -5.00
CA ILE A 45 -0.14 -10.42 -5.98
C ILE A 45 -0.60 -11.71 -5.34
N GLU A 46 -1.75 -12.20 -5.73
CA GLU A 46 -2.36 -13.39 -5.17
C GLU A 46 -2.88 -14.34 -6.27
N HIS A 47 -2.84 -15.64 -6.00
CA HIS A 47 -3.56 -16.63 -6.81
C HIS A 47 -5.07 -16.50 -6.58
N PHE A 48 -5.63 -15.46 -7.16
CA PHE A 48 -7.01 -15.11 -6.98
C PHE A 48 -7.59 -14.49 -8.25
N ASP A 49 -8.69 -15.08 -8.77
CA ASP A 49 -9.29 -14.71 -10.05
C ASP A 49 -8.20 -14.61 -11.14
N ASN A 50 -8.13 -13.54 -11.88
CA ASN A 50 -7.16 -13.33 -12.97
C ASN A 50 -6.00 -12.40 -12.58
N GLN A 51 -5.53 -12.44 -11.35
CA GLN A 51 -4.36 -11.66 -10.96
C GLN A 51 -3.06 -12.29 -11.45
N VAL A 52 -2.88 -13.60 -11.23
CA VAL A 52 -1.74 -14.37 -11.74
C VAL A 52 -2.04 -14.87 -13.15
N TYR A 53 -2.95 -15.81 -13.29
CA TYR A 53 -3.33 -16.40 -14.57
C TYR A 53 -4.20 -15.44 -15.39
N GLY A 54 -3.73 -15.04 -16.58
CA GLY A 54 -4.35 -14.00 -17.41
C GLY A 54 -4.07 -12.56 -16.92
N GLY A 55 -3.27 -12.43 -15.86
CA GLY A 55 -2.76 -11.17 -15.34
C GLY A 55 -1.25 -11.02 -15.60
N ILE A 56 -0.41 -11.38 -14.61
CA ILE A 56 1.06 -11.29 -14.76
C ILE A 56 1.63 -12.46 -15.58
N PHE A 57 0.91 -13.58 -15.66
CA PHE A 57 1.31 -14.81 -16.30
C PHE A 57 0.19 -15.30 -17.22
N ASP A 58 0.48 -15.36 -18.53
CA ASP A 58 -0.50 -15.70 -19.58
C ASP A 58 0.23 -16.39 -20.76
N PRO A 59 0.65 -17.65 -20.57
CA PRO A 59 1.39 -18.40 -21.59
C PRO A 59 0.60 -18.51 -22.90
N GLY A 60 1.26 -18.19 -24.01
CA GLY A 60 0.66 -18.21 -25.35
C GLY A 60 -0.01 -16.90 -25.76
N ASN A 61 -0.11 -15.92 -24.88
CA ASN A 61 -0.52 -14.58 -25.25
C ASN A 61 0.59 -13.87 -26.08
N PRO A 62 0.27 -13.16 -27.18
CA PRO A 62 1.27 -12.42 -27.98
C PRO A 62 2.07 -11.37 -27.19
N LEU A 63 1.55 -10.88 -26.06
CA LEU A 63 2.23 -9.94 -25.17
C LEU A 63 3.04 -10.63 -24.06
N SER A 64 3.08 -11.96 -24.04
CA SER A 64 3.90 -12.71 -23.11
C SER A 64 5.23 -13.12 -23.73
N ASP A 65 6.25 -13.21 -22.89
CA ASP A 65 7.55 -13.74 -23.29
C ASP A 65 7.54 -15.29 -23.37
N GLU A 66 8.69 -15.87 -23.67
CA GLU A 66 8.89 -17.32 -23.77
C GLU A 66 8.63 -18.08 -22.48
N ASP A 67 8.71 -17.39 -21.34
CA ASP A 67 8.41 -17.94 -20.00
C ASP A 67 6.92 -17.79 -19.63
N GLY A 68 6.11 -17.16 -20.48
CA GLY A 68 4.68 -16.90 -20.24
C GLY A 68 4.39 -15.66 -19.41
N PHE A 69 5.38 -14.81 -19.11
CA PHE A 69 5.16 -13.57 -18.37
C PHE A 69 4.73 -12.43 -19.28
N ARG A 70 3.70 -11.71 -18.90
CA ARG A 70 3.20 -10.52 -19.58
C ARG A 70 4.27 -9.41 -19.54
N THR A 71 4.85 -9.13 -20.71
CA THR A 71 5.93 -8.14 -20.84
C THR A 71 5.44 -6.72 -20.61
N ASP A 72 4.22 -6.40 -21.02
CA ASP A 72 3.57 -5.11 -20.76
C ASP A 72 3.36 -4.86 -19.26
N VAL A 73 3.02 -5.90 -18.48
CA VAL A 73 2.92 -5.81 -17.04
C VAL A 73 4.30 -5.61 -16.38
N ILE A 74 5.32 -6.36 -16.83
CA ILE A 74 6.70 -6.18 -16.35
C ILE A 74 7.16 -4.74 -16.57
N GLU A 75 6.93 -4.17 -17.74
CA GLU A 75 7.33 -2.78 -18.05
C GLU A 75 6.54 -1.77 -17.20
N ALA A 76 5.24 -1.99 -16.97
CA ALA A 76 4.46 -1.17 -16.06
C ALA A 76 5.02 -1.20 -14.62
N MET A 77 5.45 -2.36 -14.13
CA MET A 77 6.05 -2.49 -12.79
C MET A 77 7.43 -1.82 -12.71
N LYS A 78 8.22 -1.86 -13.79
CA LYS A 78 9.47 -1.09 -13.88
C LYS A 78 9.22 0.42 -13.93
N GLU A 79 8.18 0.86 -14.63
CA GLU A 79 7.79 2.28 -14.73
C GLU A 79 7.51 2.88 -13.35
N ILE A 80 6.83 2.14 -12.47
CA ILE A 80 6.61 2.53 -11.06
C ILE A 80 7.74 2.10 -10.12
N LYS A 81 8.87 1.61 -10.64
CA LYS A 81 10.05 1.20 -9.87
C LYS A 81 9.69 0.29 -8.69
N THR A 82 8.83 -0.70 -8.93
CA THR A 82 8.36 -1.63 -7.91
C THR A 82 9.55 -2.23 -7.13
N PRO A 83 9.67 -2.01 -5.80
CA PRO A 83 10.85 -2.43 -5.07
C PRO A 83 10.74 -3.85 -4.49
N ILE A 84 9.52 -4.27 -4.15
CA ILE A 84 9.22 -5.55 -3.50
C ILE A 84 7.81 -5.99 -3.89
N VAL A 85 7.59 -7.30 -4.01
CA VAL A 85 6.27 -7.88 -4.28
C VAL A 85 5.99 -9.00 -3.28
N ARG A 86 4.83 -8.96 -2.63
CA ARG A 86 4.34 -10.01 -1.74
C ARG A 86 3.52 -11.04 -2.52
N TRP A 87 3.83 -12.35 -2.34
CA TRP A 87 3.21 -13.50 -2.99
C TRP A 87 3.27 -14.73 -2.05
N PRO A 88 2.46 -15.79 -2.16
CA PRO A 88 1.45 -16.11 -3.19
C PRO A 88 0.08 -15.50 -2.90
N GLY A 89 -0.02 -14.70 -1.90
CA GLY A 89 -1.26 -14.05 -1.55
C GLY A 89 -1.32 -13.64 -0.10
N GLY A 90 -2.45 -13.28 0.18
CA GLY A 90 -3.53 -13.18 1.08
C GLY A 90 -4.05 -14.55 1.50
N CYS A 91 -5.38 -14.69 1.45
CA CYS A 91 -6.06 -15.88 1.95
C CYS A 91 -5.65 -17.17 1.21
N PHE A 92 -5.26 -17.11 -0.05
CA PHE A 92 -4.79 -18.27 -0.82
C PHE A 92 -3.69 -19.05 -0.09
N VAL A 93 -2.76 -18.35 0.57
CA VAL A 93 -1.61 -19.03 1.20
C VAL A 93 -2.02 -20.00 2.29
N SER A 94 -3.18 -19.83 2.94
CA SER A 94 -3.61 -20.65 4.07
C SER A 94 -3.90 -22.12 3.71
N THR A 95 -4.03 -22.40 2.41
CA THR A 95 -4.21 -23.78 1.90
C THR A 95 -3.21 -24.14 0.80
N TYR A 96 -2.24 -23.26 0.51
CA TYR A 96 -1.23 -23.48 -0.51
C TYR A 96 -0.02 -24.23 0.05
N HIS A 97 0.31 -25.37 -0.57
CA HIS A 97 1.51 -26.16 -0.28
C HIS A 97 2.54 -25.90 -1.39
N TRP A 98 3.63 -25.20 -1.05
CA TRP A 98 4.61 -24.71 -2.01
C TRP A 98 5.21 -25.81 -2.91
N LEU A 99 5.29 -27.02 -2.38
CA LEU A 99 5.84 -28.17 -3.11
C LEU A 99 5.00 -28.55 -4.34
N ASP A 100 3.69 -28.29 -4.31
CA ASP A 100 2.77 -28.55 -5.43
C ASP A 100 3.06 -27.64 -6.62
N GLY A 101 3.65 -26.46 -6.38
CA GLY A 101 3.98 -25.44 -7.38
C GLY A 101 5.43 -25.48 -7.89
N VAL A 102 6.21 -26.53 -7.66
CA VAL A 102 7.60 -26.63 -8.13
C VAL A 102 7.87 -27.89 -8.94
N GLY A 103 8.89 -27.87 -9.80
CA GLY A 103 9.27 -29.00 -10.66
C GLY A 103 8.39 -29.13 -11.91
N ASN A 104 8.54 -30.25 -12.63
CA ASN A 104 7.92 -30.46 -13.94
C ASN A 104 6.62 -31.29 -13.90
N GLU A 105 6.37 -32.01 -12.80
CA GLU A 105 5.21 -32.90 -12.64
C GLU A 105 4.21 -32.31 -11.66
N ARG A 106 3.69 -31.12 -12.03
CA ARG A 106 2.71 -30.40 -11.20
C ARG A 106 1.30 -30.89 -11.50
N GLN A 107 0.47 -30.94 -10.46
CA GLN A 107 -0.94 -31.31 -10.57
C GLN A 107 -1.79 -30.08 -10.21
N ALA A 108 -2.90 -29.91 -10.93
CA ALA A 108 -3.91 -28.95 -10.53
C ALA A 108 -4.49 -29.37 -9.16
N VAL A 109 -4.74 -28.38 -8.30
CA VAL A 109 -5.34 -28.57 -6.99
C VAL A 109 -6.62 -27.78 -6.86
N TYR A 110 -7.54 -28.27 -6.04
CA TYR A 110 -8.70 -27.49 -5.65
C TYR A 110 -8.33 -26.55 -4.51
N ASP A 111 -8.19 -25.28 -4.80
CA ASP A 111 -8.01 -24.25 -3.77
C ASP A 111 -9.29 -24.11 -2.94
N LYS A 112 -9.19 -24.43 -1.65
CA LYS A 112 -10.31 -24.40 -0.72
C LYS A 112 -10.66 -22.98 -0.27
N THR A 113 -9.69 -22.08 -0.34
CA THR A 113 -9.88 -20.69 0.06
C THR A 113 -10.79 -19.97 -0.91
N TRP A 114 -10.45 -20.01 -2.19
CA TRP A 114 -11.21 -19.32 -3.24
C TRP A 114 -12.19 -20.23 -3.98
N GLN A 115 -12.26 -21.50 -3.60
CA GLN A 115 -13.19 -22.51 -4.12
C GLN A 115 -13.10 -22.64 -5.65
N THR A 116 -11.89 -22.73 -6.16
CA THR A 116 -11.59 -22.85 -7.59
C THR A 116 -10.44 -23.83 -7.82
N GLU A 117 -10.26 -24.27 -9.05
CA GLU A 117 -9.10 -25.05 -9.43
C GLU A 117 -7.91 -24.13 -9.71
N ASP A 118 -6.75 -24.39 -9.08
CA ASP A 118 -5.47 -23.78 -9.40
C ASP A 118 -4.62 -24.77 -10.22
N PRO A 119 -4.16 -24.41 -11.41
CA PRO A 119 -3.38 -25.31 -12.27
C PRO A 119 -1.95 -25.54 -11.78
N ASN A 120 -1.48 -24.80 -10.76
CA ASN A 120 -0.11 -24.83 -10.23
C ASN A 120 1.00 -24.60 -11.28
N THR A 121 0.68 -23.94 -12.40
CA THR A 121 1.66 -23.66 -13.46
C THR A 121 2.51 -22.43 -13.17
N PHE A 122 2.16 -21.66 -12.15
CA PHE A 122 2.96 -20.57 -11.62
C PHE A 122 3.24 -20.82 -10.13
N GLY A 123 4.49 -21.03 -9.78
CA GLY A 123 4.92 -21.30 -8.41
C GLY A 123 6.18 -20.52 -8.05
N THR A 124 6.96 -21.06 -7.11
CA THR A 124 8.16 -20.39 -6.56
C THR A 124 9.16 -20.01 -7.64
N ASP A 125 9.41 -20.90 -8.58
CA ASP A 125 10.45 -20.72 -9.61
C ASP A 125 10.05 -19.61 -10.60
N GLU A 126 8.80 -19.62 -11.05
CA GLU A 126 8.24 -18.59 -11.92
C GLU A 126 8.15 -17.24 -11.21
N TYR A 127 7.70 -17.24 -9.95
CA TYR A 127 7.57 -16.02 -9.17
C TYR A 127 8.91 -15.31 -8.97
N VAL A 128 9.94 -16.05 -8.54
CA VAL A 128 11.28 -15.45 -8.35
C VAL A 128 11.86 -14.97 -9.69
N LYS A 129 11.68 -15.75 -10.76
CA LYS A 129 12.11 -15.35 -12.10
C LYS A 129 11.41 -14.07 -12.57
N TRP A 130 10.11 -13.98 -12.34
CA TRP A 130 9.33 -12.79 -12.64
C TRP A 130 9.84 -11.57 -11.84
N CYS A 131 10.06 -11.70 -10.54
CA CYS A 131 10.63 -10.64 -9.70
C CYS A 131 11.99 -10.16 -10.26
N ARG A 132 12.85 -11.07 -10.71
CA ARG A 132 14.16 -10.71 -11.31
C ARG A 132 13.99 -9.95 -12.63
N LYS A 133 12.99 -10.29 -13.45
CA LYS A 133 12.67 -9.55 -14.68
C LYS A 133 12.12 -8.15 -14.41
N VAL A 134 11.33 -7.99 -13.38
CA VAL A 134 10.85 -6.66 -12.89
C VAL A 134 12.00 -5.86 -12.27
N GLY A 135 12.91 -6.53 -11.55
CA GLY A 135 13.98 -5.90 -10.78
C GLY A 135 13.59 -5.60 -9.35
N CYS A 136 12.66 -6.38 -8.77
CA CYS A 136 12.17 -6.22 -7.39
C CYS A 136 12.60 -7.38 -6.49
N GLU A 137 12.53 -7.17 -5.17
CA GLU A 137 12.74 -8.22 -4.18
C GLU A 137 11.49 -9.11 -4.05
N PRO A 138 11.66 -10.44 -4.01
CA PRO A 138 10.59 -11.35 -3.66
C PRO A 138 10.30 -11.31 -2.16
N TYR A 139 9.01 -11.27 -1.80
CA TYR A 139 8.52 -11.40 -0.44
C TYR A 139 7.51 -12.54 -0.39
N ILE A 140 7.85 -13.61 0.30
CA ILE A 140 7.02 -14.84 0.35
C ILE A 140 6.24 -14.91 1.66
N CYS A 141 4.92 -15.07 1.54
CA CYS A 141 4.03 -15.40 2.63
C CYS A 141 3.91 -16.92 2.75
N THR A 142 4.04 -17.48 3.95
CA THR A 142 4.04 -18.94 4.17
C THR A 142 2.73 -19.42 4.77
N ASN A 143 2.39 -20.69 4.54
CA ASN A 143 1.14 -21.31 4.96
C ASN A 143 1.11 -21.61 6.47
N ALA A 144 0.45 -20.73 7.24
CA ALA A 144 0.16 -20.98 8.67
C ALA A 144 -1.27 -21.51 8.91
N GLY A 145 -2.03 -21.77 7.87
CA GLY A 145 -3.35 -22.37 7.94
C GLY A 145 -3.27 -23.91 8.07
N THR A 146 -3.01 -24.55 6.96
CA THR A 146 -2.91 -26.03 6.85
C THR A 146 -1.46 -26.54 6.89
N GLY A 147 -0.47 -25.65 6.69
CA GLY A 147 0.94 -25.97 6.72
C GLY A 147 1.53 -26.05 8.13
N THR A 148 2.80 -26.37 8.21
CA THR A 148 3.55 -26.59 9.45
C THR A 148 4.78 -25.67 9.52
N PRO A 149 5.33 -25.41 10.73
CA PRO A 149 6.62 -24.73 10.87
C PRO A 149 7.77 -25.39 10.09
N GLU A 150 7.76 -26.72 9.96
CA GLU A 150 8.75 -27.47 9.16
C GLU A 150 8.58 -27.14 7.67
N GLU A 151 7.35 -27.20 7.13
CA GLU A 151 7.07 -26.89 5.74
C GLU A 151 7.50 -25.45 5.37
N MET A 152 7.31 -24.49 6.27
CA MET A 152 7.77 -23.10 6.06
C MET A 152 9.30 -23.02 5.97
N SER A 153 10.01 -23.72 6.86
CA SER A 153 11.48 -23.74 6.84
C SER A 153 12.03 -24.52 5.65
N ASP A 154 11.33 -25.57 5.20
CA ASP A 154 11.65 -26.35 4.00
C ASP A 154 11.57 -25.46 2.74
N TRP A 155 10.60 -24.54 2.69
CA TRP A 155 10.50 -23.57 1.60
C TRP A 155 11.65 -22.57 1.60
N VAL A 156 12.09 -22.12 2.78
CA VAL A 156 13.32 -21.30 2.91
C VAL A 156 14.54 -22.09 2.45
N GLU A 157 14.66 -23.38 2.80
CA GLU A 157 15.74 -24.25 2.34
C GLU A 157 15.75 -24.38 0.81
N TYR A 158 14.58 -24.63 0.20
CA TYR A 158 14.41 -24.67 -1.25
C TYR A 158 14.93 -23.39 -1.91
N CYS A 159 14.58 -22.23 -1.39
CA CYS A 159 14.98 -20.96 -1.98
C CYS A 159 16.44 -20.59 -1.74
N ASN A 160 17.01 -20.94 -0.59
CA ASN A 160 18.23 -20.27 -0.13
C ASN A 160 19.46 -21.17 0.05
N LEU A 161 19.31 -22.50 0.10
CA LEU A 161 20.46 -23.39 0.27
C LEU A 161 20.85 -24.11 -1.02
N THR A 162 22.15 -24.45 -1.11
CA THR A 162 22.71 -25.34 -2.15
C THR A 162 22.82 -26.79 -1.69
N VAL A 163 22.62 -27.02 -0.40
CA VAL A 163 22.73 -28.32 0.28
C VAL A 163 21.36 -28.75 0.81
N GLY A 164 21.30 -29.90 1.45
CA GLY A 164 20.06 -30.41 2.01
C GLY A 164 19.14 -31.02 0.96
N LYS A 165 17.96 -31.43 1.39
CA LYS A 165 16.96 -32.09 0.52
C LYS A 165 16.38 -31.10 -0.49
N TRP A 166 15.98 -29.92 0.00
CA TRP A 166 15.19 -28.98 -0.78
C TRP A 166 16.04 -28.08 -1.67
N GLY A 167 17.22 -27.66 -1.22
CA GLY A 167 18.19 -26.98 -2.08
C GLY A 167 18.65 -27.85 -3.26
N LYS A 168 18.84 -29.17 -3.03
CA LYS A 168 19.13 -30.12 -4.10
C LYS A 168 17.92 -30.36 -5.02
N LEU A 169 16.68 -30.32 -4.49
CA LEU A 169 15.48 -30.40 -5.33
C LEU A 169 15.39 -29.20 -6.26
N ARG A 170 15.62 -27.97 -5.78
CA ARG A 170 15.68 -26.79 -6.64
C ARG A 170 16.68 -26.96 -7.78
N ALA A 171 17.90 -27.42 -7.47
CA ALA A 171 18.92 -27.66 -8.48
C ALA A 171 18.48 -28.74 -9.49
N LYS A 172 17.82 -29.81 -9.05
CA LYS A 172 17.23 -30.85 -9.91
C LYS A 172 16.12 -30.29 -10.83
N ASN A 173 15.37 -29.31 -10.33
CA ASN A 173 14.32 -28.62 -11.11
C ASN A 173 14.90 -27.62 -12.13
N GLY A 174 16.23 -27.53 -12.28
CA GLY A 174 16.87 -26.67 -13.26
C GLY A 174 17.39 -25.33 -12.71
N HIS A 175 17.31 -25.13 -11.40
CA HIS A 175 17.71 -23.90 -10.73
C HIS A 175 18.86 -24.17 -9.73
N PRO A 176 20.13 -24.34 -10.17
CA PRO A 176 21.24 -24.72 -9.29
C PRO A 176 21.59 -23.63 -8.28
N GLU A 177 21.45 -22.35 -8.68
CA GLU A 177 21.83 -21.23 -7.84
C GLU A 177 20.71 -20.87 -6.86
N PRO A 178 21.03 -20.51 -5.60
CA PRO A 178 20.04 -20.07 -4.62
C PRO A 178 19.32 -18.79 -5.07
N TYR A 179 18.05 -18.72 -4.78
CA TYR A 179 17.23 -17.53 -5.05
C TYR A 179 17.52 -16.36 -4.10
N ASN A 180 18.07 -16.68 -2.90
CA ASN A 180 18.39 -15.70 -1.86
C ASN A 180 17.20 -14.82 -1.47
N VAL A 181 16.05 -15.42 -1.29
CA VAL A 181 14.84 -14.74 -0.81
C VAL A 181 15.04 -14.32 0.63
N LYS A 182 14.88 -13.01 0.89
CA LYS A 182 15.13 -12.42 2.21
C LYS A 182 13.88 -12.27 3.06
N TYR A 183 12.73 -11.95 2.45
CA TYR A 183 11.52 -11.53 3.13
C TYR A 183 10.50 -12.66 3.20
N TRP A 184 10.08 -13.01 4.44
CA TRP A 184 9.24 -14.17 4.71
C TRP A 184 8.20 -13.87 5.78
N SER A 185 6.92 -13.99 5.45
CA SER A 185 5.85 -13.86 6.43
C SER A 185 5.38 -15.22 6.94
N VAL A 186 5.17 -15.32 8.24
CA VAL A 186 4.44 -16.41 8.86
C VAL A 186 2.94 -16.07 8.79
N GLY A 187 2.22 -16.77 7.94
CA GLY A 187 0.78 -16.68 7.78
C GLY A 187 0.26 -15.39 7.15
N ASN A 188 -1.04 -15.40 6.96
CA ASN A 188 -1.85 -14.30 6.46
C ASN A 188 -3.12 -14.18 7.30
N GLU A 189 -3.39 -13.00 7.85
CA GLU A 189 -4.66 -12.66 8.54
C GLU A 189 -5.20 -13.72 9.50
N ASN A 190 -4.34 -14.53 10.12
CA ASN A 190 -4.74 -15.65 11.00
C ASN A 190 -5.59 -15.21 12.20
N TRP A 191 -5.74 -13.90 12.41
CA TRP A 191 -6.67 -13.26 13.34
C TRP A 191 -8.12 -13.23 12.82
N GLY A 192 -8.32 -13.32 11.50
CA GLY A 192 -9.62 -13.12 10.85
C GLY A 192 -10.46 -14.40 10.82
N ARG A 193 -11.72 -14.34 11.25
CA ARG A 193 -12.65 -15.50 11.16
C ARG A 193 -12.98 -15.92 9.75
N HIS A 194 -12.70 -15.08 8.77
CA HIS A 194 -12.87 -15.37 7.33
C HIS A 194 -11.74 -16.25 6.79
N GLU A 195 -10.60 -16.27 7.48
CA GLU A 195 -9.39 -16.98 7.04
C GLU A 195 -9.50 -18.48 7.32
N LEU A 196 -9.15 -19.30 6.33
CA LEU A 196 -8.92 -20.72 6.58
C LEU A 196 -7.63 -20.87 7.40
N GLY A 197 -7.73 -21.56 8.55
CA GLY A 197 -6.60 -21.60 9.49
C GLY A 197 -6.51 -20.37 10.40
N ALA A 198 -7.63 -19.65 10.60
CA ALA A 198 -7.75 -18.70 11.69
C ALA A 198 -7.33 -19.32 13.03
N ARG A 199 -6.63 -18.55 13.85
CA ARG A 199 -6.09 -18.99 15.13
C ARG A 199 -6.71 -18.20 16.28
N THR A 200 -6.68 -18.79 17.46
CA THR A 200 -6.85 -18.01 18.68
C THR A 200 -5.54 -17.31 19.03
N VAL A 201 -5.64 -16.28 19.85
CA VAL A 201 -4.46 -15.56 20.35
C VAL A 201 -3.46 -16.50 21.04
N ALA A 202 -3.97 -17.49 21.78
CA ALA A 202 -3.15 -18.48 22.50
C ALA A 202 -2.39 -19.44 21.59
N GLU A 203 -2.92 -19.72 20.40
CA GLU A 203 -2.31 -20.60 19.41
C GLU A 203 -1.31 -19.87 18.52
N TRP A 204 -1.56 -18.56 18.27
CA TRP A 204 -0.82 -17.81 17.26
C TRP A 204 0.64 -17.55 17.67
N GLY A 205 0.88 -17.06 18.85
CA GLY A 205 2.24 -16.76 19.32
C GLY A 205 3.19 -17.95 19.28
N PRO A 206 2.83 -19.14 19.84
CA PRO A 206 3.64 -20.35 19.74
C PRO A 206 3.89 -20.80 18.30
N MET A 207 2.89 -20.73 17.42
CA MET A 207 3.03 -21.07 15.99
C MET A 207 4.08 -20.17 15.32
N VAL A 208 3.98 -18.87 15.50
CA VAL A 208 4.92 -17.88 14.95
C VAL A 208 6.33 -18.11 15.50
N ARG A 209 6.46 -18.29 16.81
CA ARG A 209 7.77 -18.50 17.45
C ARG A 209 8.51 -19.71 16.86
N GLU A 210 7.84 -20.88 16.76
CA GLU A 210 8.48 -22.08 16.26
C GLU A 210 8.77 -21.97 14.75
N SER A 211 7.85 -21.42 13.96
CA SER A 211 8.07 -21.17 12.53
C SER A 211 9.28 -20.25 12.30
N ALA A 212 9.32 -19.12 12.98
CA ALA A 212 10.41 -18.16 12.84
C ALA A 212 11.78 -18.75 13.27
N LYS A 213 11.83 -19.55 14.32
CA LYS A 213 13.05 -20.25 14.76
C LYS A 213 13.56 -21.22 13.70
N LEU A 214 12.68 -22.04 13.14
CA LEU A 214 13.05 -23.01 12.10
C LEU A 214 13.52 -22.29 10.82
N MET A 215 12.76 -21.29 10.33
CA MET A 215 13.13 -20.52 9.15
C MET A 215 14.49 -19.83 9.32
N ARG A 216 14.74 -19.21 10.49
CA ARG A 216 16.01 -18.55 10.79
C ARG A 216 17.17 -19.51 10.98
N SER A 217 16.90 -20.78 11.34
CA SER A 217 17.95 -21.81 11.42
C SER A 217 18.47 -22.21 10.03
N VAL A 218 17.63 -22.05 9.00
CA VAL A 218 18.00 -22.29 7.60
C VAL A 218 18.84 -21.14 7.06
N THR A 219 18.38 -19.89 7.24
CA THR A 219 19.14 -18.70 6.83
C THR A 219 19.04 -17.58 7.87
N LYS A 220 20.21 -17.10 8.32
CA LYS A 220 20.31 -16.08 9.37
C LYS A 220 19.82 -14.71 8.92
N ASP A 221 19.90 -14.44 7.63
CA ASP A 221 19.58 -13.14 7.04
C ASP A 221 18.08 -13.01 6.65
N ALA A 222 17.27 -14.05 6.93
CA ALA A 222 15.84 -13.99 6.73
C ALA A 222 15.22 -12.83 7.53
N LYS A 223 14.44 -12.01 6.85
CA LYS A 223 13.59 -10.99 7.45
C LYS A 223 12.23 -11.59 7.70
N LEU A 224 11.86 -11.72 8.97
CA LEU A 224 10.70 -12.49 9.40
C LEU A 224 9.56 -11.58 9.86
N PHE A 225 8.39 -11.87 9.35
CA PHE A 225 7.14 -11.17 9.62
C PHE A 225 6.13 -12.13 10.25
N ALA A 226 5.13 -11.57 10.92
CA ALA A 226 3.97 -12.34 11.35
C ALA A 226 2.70 -11.51 11.21
N ALA A 227 1.59 -12.16 10.83
CA ALA A 227 0.28 -11.54 10.75
C ALA A 227 -0.14 -10.95 12.10
N ALA A 228 -0.39 -9.65 12.12
CA ALA A 228 -0.74 -8.85 13.28
C ALA A 228 -1.89 -7.88 12.92
N THR A 229 -2.28 -7.05 13.86
CA THR A 229 -3.28 -6.01 13.66
C THR A 229 -2.96 -4.80 14.52
N SER A 230 -3.61 -3.67 14.28
CA SER A 230 -3.61 -2.50 15.19
C SER A 230 -4.46 -2.70 16.46
N ASP A 231 -4.94 -3.94 16.73
CA ASP A 231 -5.63 -4.30 17.98
C ASP A 231 -4.62 -4.84 19.00
N PRO A 232 -4.47 -4.18 20.17
CA PRO A 232 -3.57 -4.65 21.23
C PRO A 232 -3.93 -6.04 21.77
N ASN A 233 -5.22 -6.43 21.74
CA ASN A 233 -5.64 -7.75 22.23
C ASN A 233 -5.09 -8.91 21.40
N TRP A 234 -4.76 -8.68 20.13
CA TRP A 234 -4.11 -9.64 19.26
C TRP A 234 -2.58 -9.49 19.28
N SER A 235 -2.10 -8.28 19.09
CA SER A 235 -0.69 -8.06 18.79
C SER A 235 0.21 -8.02 20.03
N LEU A 236 -0.27 -7.60 21.21
CA LEU A 236 0.54 -7.66 22.43
C LEU A 236 0.88 -9.10 22.87
N PRO A 237 -0.09 -10.06 22.91
CA PRO A 237 0.25 -11.45 23.20
C PRO A 237 1.19 -12.09 22.17
N LEU A 238 1.00 -11.82 20.86
CA LEU A 238 1.91 -12.24 19.82
C LEU A 238 3.34 -11.76 20.08
N LEU A 239 3.51 -10.46 20.31
CA LEU A 239 4.83 -9.86 20.54
C LEU A 239 5.49 -10.38 21.82
N LYS A 240 4.71 -10.58 22.89
CA LYS A 240 5.21 -11.18 24.14
C LYS A 240 5.76 -12.58 23.93
N GLU A 241 5.11 -13.39 23.11
CA GLU A 241 5.48 -14.80 22.87
C GLU A 241 6.58 -14.93 21.81
N ALA A 242 6.47 -14.20 20.70
CA ALA A 242 7.28 -14.41 19.50
C ALA A 242 8.08 -13.17 19.05
N GLY A 243 7.87 -11.99 19.61
CA GLY A 243 8.46 -10.75 19.12
C GLY A 243 9.98 -10.77 18.99
N TRP A 244 10.67 -11.45 19.91
CA TRP A 244 12.13 -11.60 19.86
C TRP A 244 12.65 -12.40 18.64
N THR A 245 11.77 -13.06 17.89
CA THR A 245 12.11 -13.81 16.66
C THR A 245 11.81 -13.03 15.39
N LEU A 246 11.12 -11.88 15.47
CA LEU A 246 10.59 -11.14 14.35
C LEU A 246 11.42 -9.89 14.04
N ASP A 247 11.47 -9.51 12.76
CA ASP A 247 11.96 -8.22 12.28
C ASP A 247 10.79 -7.25 12.03
N TYR A 248 9.62 -7.78 11.69
CA TYR A 248 8.42 -7.02 11.32
C TYR A 248 7.15 -7.61 11.92
N ILE A 249 6.14 -6.77 12.12
CA ILE A 249 4.75 -7.18 12.19
C ILE A 249 4.01 -6.70 10.95
N SER A 250 3.16 -7.59 10.42
CA SER A 250 2.35 -7.38 9.22
C SER A 250 0.97 -6.90 9.63
N ILE A 251 0.57 -5.71 9.17
CA ILE A 251 -0.79 -5.19 9.35
C ILE A 251 -1.42 -4.91 7.99
N HIS A 252 -2.75 -5.02 7.92
CA HIS A 252 -3.51 -4.84 6.69
C HIS A 252 -4.59 -3.78 6.86
N GLY A 253 -5.06 -3.21 5.74
CA GLY A 253 -6.15 -2.25 5.76
C GLY A 253 -6.89 -2.06 4.45
N TYR A 254 -8.21 -2.11 4.56
CA TYR A 254 -9.18 -1.82 3.50
C TYR A 254 -10.29 -0.96 4.07
N TRP A 255 -10.68 0.11 3.37
CA TRP A 255 -11.55 1.12 3.98
C TRP A 255 -12.90 1.32 3.29
N ASP A 256 -13.04 0.87 2.03
CA ASP A 256 -14.35 0.83 1.35
C ASP A 256 -14.70 -0.61 0.97
N PRO A 257 -15.64 -1.25 1.68
CA PRO A 257 -15.89 -2.68 1.54
C PRO A 257 -16.59 -3.10 0.24
N LEU A 258 -17.10 -2.17 -0.60
CA LEU A 258 -17.86 -2.48 -1.83
C LEU A 258 -18.98 -3.50 -1.63
N TYR A 259 -19.80 -3.33 -0.59
CA TYR A 259 -20.87 -4.30 -0.23
C TYR A 259 -21.96 -4.47 -1.29
N HIS A 260 -22.08 -3.53 -2.19
CA HIS A 260 -23.10 -3.56 -3.25
C HIS A 260 -22.44 -3.47 -4.61
N VAL A 261 -22.90 -4.30 -5.56
CA VAL A 261 -22.42 -4.30 -6.93
C VAL A 261 -22.67 -2.92 -7.56
N ASN A 262 -21.63 -2.36 -8.18
CA ASN A 262 -21.64 -1.05 -8.85
C ASN A 262 -22.06 0.13 -7.94
N ASN A 263 -21.79 0.03 -6.65
CA ASN A 263 -22.10 1.09 -5.69
C ASN A 263 -20.89 1.37 -4.76
N PRO A 264 -19.77 1.86 -5.30
CA PRO A 264 -18.64 2.28 -4.48
C PRO A 264 -19.03 3.50 -3.62
N ALA A 265 -18.33 3.70 -2.49
CA ALA A 265 -18.49 4.90 -1.70
C ALA A 265 -18.18 6.14 -2.54
N SER A 266 -18.90 7.24 -2.29
CA SER A 266 -18.69 8.51 -2.97
C SER A 266 -17.26 9.04 -2.74
N PHE A 267 -16.80 9.92 -3.63
CA PHE A 267 -15.49 10.58 -3.45
C PHE A 267 -15.32 11.17 -2.05
N ILE A 268 -16.30 11.96 -1.60
CA ILE A 268 -16.20 12.63 -0.30
C ILE A 268 -16.22 11.63 0.87
N ASP A 269 -16.99 10.54 0.81
CA ASP A 269 -16.96 9.49 1.83
C ASP A 269 -15.60 8.78 1.88
N CYS A 270 -14.93 8.62 0.74
CA CYS A 270 -13.57 8.09 0.68
C CYS A 270 -12.58 9.07 1.32
N MET A 271 -12.72 10.38 1.07
CA MET A 271 -11.84 11.38 1.69
C MET A 271 -11.99 11.41 3.21
N MET A 272 -13.18 11.19 3.76
CA MET A 272 -13.40 11.10 5.20
C MET A 272 -12.69 9.90 5.86
N LYS A 273 -12.16 8.97 5.08
CA LYS A 273 -11.43 7.78 5.56
C LYS A 273 -9.90 7.94 5.50
N THR A 274 -9.40 9.03 4.92
CA THR A 274 -7.95 9.21 4.65
C THR A 274 -7.07 9.23 5.89
N ASP A 275 -7.61 9.56 7.06
CA ASP A 275 -6.87 9.58 8.33
C ASP A 275 -6.82 8.19 9.03
N ALA A 276 -7.58 7.21 8.52
CA ALA A 276 -7.66 5.89 9.15
C ALA A 276 -6.35 5.10 9.09
N PRO A 277 -5.61 5.07 7.96
CA PRO A 277 -4.32 4.40 7.90
C PRO A 277 -3.31 4.90 8.92
N GLU A 278 -3.20 6.20 9.08
CA GLU A 278 -2.26 6.80 10.05
C GLU A 278 -2.64 6.48 11.49
N ARG A 279 -3.94 6.46 11.82
CA ARG A 279 -4.40 6.00 13.15
C ARG A 279 -4.01 4.55 13.43
N ASP A 280 -4.07 3.66 12.43
CA ASP A 280 -3.66 2.27 12.58
C ASP A 280 -2.14 2.14 12.76
N ILE A 281 -1.35 2.93 12.03
CA ILE A 281 0.10 3.02 12.21
C ILE A 281 0.44 3.48 13.63
N VAL A 282 -0.15 4.59 14.10
CA VAL A 282 0.11 5.14 15.45
C VAL A 282 -0.24 4.13 16.54
N ARG A 283 -1.41 3.49 16.46
CA ARG A 283 -1.80 2.43 17.40
C ARG A 283 -0.80 1.26 17.40
N THR A 284 -0.31 0.89 16.24
CA THR A 284 0.65 -0.20 16.10
C THR A 284 2.01 0.20 16.70
N ILE A 285 2.43 1.45 16.55
CA ILE A 285 3.62 1.99 17.24
C ILE A 285 3.47 1.90 18.75
N ASP A 286 2.32 2.33 19.28
CA ASP A 286 2.02 2.24 20.73
C ASP A 286 2.07 0.78 21.23
N ILE A 287 1.58 -0.17 20.44
CA ILE A 287 1.64 -1.60 20.74
C ILE A 287 3.10 -2.09 20.80
N LEU A 288 3.92 -1.71 19.81
CA LEU A 288 5.34 -2.08 19.78
C LEU A 288 6.09 -1.51 20.99
N GLU A 289 5.82 -0.27 21.38
CA GLU A 289 6.41 0.35 22.56
C GLU A 289 6.01 -0.36 23.86
N GLN A 290 4.71 -0.63 24.05
CA GLN A 290 4.19 -1.38 25.19
C GLN A 290 4.78 -2.78 25.30
N ALA A 291 5.04 -3.45 24.18
CA ALA A 291 5.66 -4.76 24.14
C ALA A 291 7.20 -4.74 24.34
N GLY A 292 7.83 -3.54 24.42
CA GLY A 292 9.29 -3.38 24.55
C GLY A 292 10.08 -3.50 23.25
N PHE A 293 9.40 -3.43 22.09
CA PHE A 293 9.98 -3.48 20.75
C PHE A 293 9.93 -2.14 20.00
N GLY A 294 9.66 -1.05 20.69
CA GLY A 294 9.70 0.31 20.14
C GLY A 294 11.09 0.74 19.67
N GLY A 295 11.18 1.95 19.11
CA GLY A 295 12.43 2.52 18.60
C GLY A 295 13.01 1.78 17.40
N GLY A 296 12.18 1.10 16.61
CA GLY A 296 12.57 0.40 15.38
C GLY A 296 13.20 -0.98 15.59
N LYS A 297 13.11 -1.56 16.80
CA LYS A 297 13.54 -2.95 17.05
C LYS A 297 12.73 -3.96 16.24
N ILE A 298 11.44 -3.75 16.17
CA ILE A 298 10.54 -4.39 15.21
C ILE A 298 9.90 -3.26 14.41
N LYS A 299 9.79 -3.43 13.10
CA LYS A 299 9.19 -2.47 12.19
C LYS A 299 7.80 -2.89 11.75
N ILE A 300 7.08 -1.98 11.12
CA ILE A 300 5.75 -2.22 10.56
C ILE A 300 5.90 -2.49 9.07
N ALA A 301 5.32 -3.59 8.63
CA ALA A 301 4.97 -3.84 7.24
C ALA A 301 3.46 -3.67 7.08
N TYR A 302 3.06 -2.65 6.34
CA TYR A 302 1.66 -2.50 5.91
C TYR A 302 1.50 -3.25 4.58
N ASP A 303 1.65 -4.57 4.62
CA ASP A 303 1.97 -5.39 3.47
C ASP A 303 0.75 -5.91 2.70
N GLU A 304 -0.43 -5.37 3.03
CA GLU A 304 -1.64 -5.49 2.24
C GLU A 304 -2.55 -4.29 2.49
N TRP A 305 -2.73 -3.42 1.48
CA TRP A 305 -3.58 -2.26 1.63
C TRP A 305 -4.20 -1.80 0.30
N ASN A 306 -5.43 -1.28 0.37
CA ASN A 306 -6.11 -0.58 -0.72
C ASN A 306 -7.29 0.21 -0.14
N LEU A 307 -7.74 1.29 -0.79
CA LEU A 307 -8.99 1.92 -0.44
C LEU A 307 -10.15 0.92 -0.54
N ARG A 308 -10.25 0.21 -1.68
CA ARG A 308 -11.34 -0.73 -1.95
C ARG A 308 -11.04 -2.08 -1.37
N ASN A 309 -11.87 -2.53 -0.46
CA ASN A 309 -11.91 -3.93 -0.10
C ASN A 309 -12.58 -4.70 -1.25
N TRP A 310 -12.08 -5.88 -1.55
CA TRP A 310 -12.76 -6.67 -2.53
C TRP A 310 -13.90 -7.45 -1.92
N HIS A 311 -15.06 -6.84 -1.98
CA HIS A 311 -16.25 -7.46 -1.50
C HIS A 311 -16.71 -8.54 -2.48
N HIS A 312 -16.77 -9.74 -1.95
CA HIS A 312 -17.66 -10.74 -2.46
C HIS A 312 -19.06 -10.44 -1.95
N PRO A 313 -20.13 -10.81 -2.65
CA PRO A 313 -21.39 -11.04 -2.01
C PRO A 313 -21.26 -12.28 -1.11
N TRP A 314 -20.38 -12.15 -0.09
CA TRP A 314 -20.21 -13.20 0.89
C TRP A 314 -21.30 -13.06 1.94
N HIS A 315 -22.13 -14.09 2.02
CA HIS A 315 -23.27 -14.09 2.93
C HIS A 315 -22.94 -14.68 4.30
N GLY A 316 -21.67 -14.87 4.63
CA GLY A 316 -21.25 -15.57 5.84
C GLY A 316 -21.57 -17.07 5.84
N ASP A 317 -21.90 -17.62 4.69
CA ASP A 317 -22.27 -19.02 4.52
C ASP A 317 -21.40 -19.69 3.45
N LEU A 318 -20.38 -20.41 3.89
CA LEU A 318 -19.43 -21.12 3.01
C LEU A 318 -20.11 -22.10 2.04
N ARG A 319 -21.35 -22.56 2.36
CA ARG A 319 -22.09 -23.47 1.49
C ARG A 319 -22.58 -22.80 0.19
N ARG A 320 -22.61 -21.47 0.14
CA ARG A 320 -23.03 -20.73 -1.06
C ARG A 320 -21.90 -20.53 -2.07
N GLY A 321 -20.65 -20.79 -1.67
CA GLY A 321 -19.50 -20.53 -2.51
C GLY A 321 -19.27 -19.05 -2.81
N PHE A 322 -18.35 -18.79 -3.73
CA PHE A 322 -18.05 -17.44 -4.21
C PHE A 322 -18.75 -17.14 -5.53
N ASP A 323 -19.42 -16.01 -5.63
CA ASP A 323 -20.01 -15.52 -6.86
C ASP A 323 -18.99 -14.63 -7.61
N TYR A 324 -18.15 -15.26 -8.42
CA TYR A 324 -17.14 -14.57 -9.21
C TYR A 324 -17.75 -13.65 -10.26
N GLU A 325 -18.92 -13.96 -10.79
CA GLU A 325 -19.60 -13.11 -11.77
C GLU A 325 -20.07 -11.81 -11.12
N ALA A 326 -20.73 -11.90 -9.96
CA ALA A 326 -21.15 -10.70 -9.22
C ALA A 326 -19.93 -9.86 -8.78
N ARG A 327 -18.84 -10.50 -8.43
CA ARG A 327 -17.59 -9.83 -8.11
C ARG A 327 -17.01 -9.08 -9.31
N ARG A 328 -16.93 -9.70 -10.49
CA ARG A 328 -16.41 -9.07 -11.71
C ARG A 328 -17.27 -7.89 -12.16
N LYS A 329 -18.54 -7.85 -11.79
CA LYS A 329 -19.42 -6.69 -11.99
C LYS A 329 -18.97 -5.46 -11.20
N ASN A 330 -18.21 -5.62 -10.12
CA ASN A 330 -17.60 -4.51 -9.38
C ASN A 330 -16.23 -4.11 -9.94
N ASP A 331 -15.56 -4.97 -10.70
CA ASP A 331 -14.27 -4.68 -11.32
C ASP A 331 -14.44 -3.99 -12.67
N ILE A 332 -15.13 -2.87 -12.67
CA ILE A 332 -15.28 -1.99 -13.83
C ILE A 332 -14.48 -0.71 -13.63
N ALA A 333 -14.07 -0.09 -14.74
CA ALA A 333 -13.17 1.07 -14.70
C ALA A 333 -13.69 2.21 -13.84
N SER A 334 -15.00 2.51 -13.92
CA SER A 334 -15.66 3.59 -13.17
C SER A 334 -15.72 3.38 -11.64
N THR A 335 -15.32 2.21 -11.13
CA THR A 335 -15.21 1.99 -9.69
C THR A 335 -13.94 2.66 -9.12
N TYR A 336 -12.89 2.83 -9.94
CA TYR A 336 -11.56 3.27 -9.51
C TYR A 336 -11.25 4.67 -10.03
N THR A 337 -11.64 5.66 -9.25
CA THR A 337 -11.68 7.07 -9.64
C THR A 337 -10.52 7.87 -9.03
N MET A 338 -10.61 9.21 -9.10
CA MET A 338 -9.70 10.10 -8.37
C MET A 338 -9.75 9.88 -6.85
N ALA A 339 -10.86 9.36 -6.30
CA ALA A 339 -10.94 8.98 -4.88
C ALA A 339 -9.87 7.95 -4.50
N ASP A 340 -9.65 6.95 -5.38
CA ASP A 340 -8.65 5.91 -5.18
C ASP A 340 -7.23 6.47 -5.27
N ALA A 341 -6.99 7.38 -6.21
CA ALA A 341 -5.71 8.06 -6.34
C ALA A 341 -5.36 8.88 -5.09
N LEU A 342 -6.29 9.75 -4.65
CA LEU A 342 -6.06 10.65 -3.52
C LEU A 342 -5.94 9.89 -2.20
N PHE A 343 -6.79 8.88 -1.99
CA PHE A 343 -6.67 8.03 -0.80
C PHE A 343 -5.31 7.34 -0.75
N SER A 344 -4.86 6.79 -1.88
CA SER A 344 -3.54 6.15 -1.98
C SER A 344 -2.41 7.13 -1.70
N ALA A 345 -2.51 8.37 -2.16
CA ALA A 345 -1.55 9.42 -1.86
C ALA A 345 -1.51 9.76 -0.36
N CYS A 346 -2.67 9.92 0.29
CA CYS A 346 -2.76 10.15 1.74
C CYS A 346 -2.19 8.97 2.53
N PHE A 347 -2.43 7.72 2.09
CA PHE A 347 -1.83 6.52 2.69
C PHE A 347 -0.30 6.55 2.61
N LEU A 348 0.25 6.84 1.43
CA LEU A 348 1.71 6.91 1.24
C LEU A 348 2.33 8.07 2.02
N ASN A 349 1.63 9.21 2.13
CA ASN A 349 2.03 10.30 3.00
C ASN A 349 2.08 9.88 4.47
N ALA A 350 1.11 9.10 4.95
CA ALA A 350 1.13 8.56 6.31
C ALA A 350 2.33 7.63 6.54
N CYS A 351 2.63 6.73 5.59
CA CYS A 351 3.83 5.89 5.65
C CYS A 351 5.12 6.72 5.72
N LEU A 352 5.23 7.77 4.91
CA LEU A 352 6.39 8.67 4.90
C LEU A 352 6.54 9.45 6.21
N ARG A 353 5.45 9.92 6.83
CA ARG A 353 5.48 10.60 8.14
C ARG A 353 6.02 9.69 9.25
N HIS A 354 5.81 8.38 9.13
CA HIS A 354 6.25 7.36 10.06
C HIS A 354 7.35 6.45 9.51
N SER A 355 8.14 6.94 8.55
CA SER A 355 9.16 6.16 7.83
C SER A 355 10.36 5.71 8.68
N ASP A 356 10.45 6.12 9.92
CA ASP A 356 11.35 5.57 10.92
C ASP A 356 10.88 4.21 11.47
N ILE A 357 9.58 3.87 11.34
CA ILE A 357 8.98 2.62 11.82
C ILE A 357 8.31 1.85 10.68
N VAL A 358 7.57 2.52 9.79
CA VAL A 358 6.95 1.89 8.61
C VAL A 358 8.02 1.71 7.53
N ASP A 359 8.37 0.47 7.25
CA ASP A 359 9.51 0.12 6.39
C ASP A 359 9.06 -0.50 5.06
N ILE A 360 7.92 -1.16 5.04
CA ILE A 360 7.36 -1.83 3.87
C ILE A 360 5.85 -1.53 3.80
N ALA A 361 5.35 -1.31 2.57
CA ALA A 361 3.91 -1.33 2.30
C ALA A 361 3.66 -1.93 0.93
N CYS A 362 2.62 -2.79 0.80
CA CYS A 362 2.32 -3.46 -0.46
C CYS A 362 0.90 -3.13 -0.91
N PHE A 363 0.78 -2.42 -2.03
CA PHE A 363 -0.50 -2.11 -2.65
C PHE A 363 -1.15 -3.40 -3.18
N SER A 364 -2.38 -3.65 -2.81
CA SER A 364 -3.10 -4.91 -3.08
C SER A 364 -4.27 -4.75 -4.05
N PRO A 365 -4.20 -5.42 -5.21
CA PRO A 365 -3.07 -6.09 -5.84
C PRO A 365 -2.39 -5.26 -6.93
N ILE A 366 -1.44 -5.86 -7.66
CA ILE A 366 -0.83 -5.27 -8.86
C ILE A 366 -1.87 -5.14 -9.97
N ALA A 367 -2.47 -6.27 -10.35
CA ALA A 367 -3.26 -6.42 -11.56
C ALA A 367 -4.68 -6.88 -11.27
N ASN A 368 -5.62 -6.39 -12.07
CA ASN A 368 -7.02 -6.78 -12.09
C ASN A 368 -7.74 -6.54 -10.75
N THR A 369 -8.97 -6.98 -10.64
CA THR A 369 -9.78 -6.70 -9.44
C THR A 369 -9.70 -5.22 -9.03
N ARG A 370 -9.16 -4.87 -7.87
CA ARG A 370 -8.90 -3.50 -7.40
C ARG A 370 -7.47 -3.02 -7.67
N GLY A 371 -6.74 -3.68 -8.59
CA GLY A 371 -5.32 -3.45 -8.85
C GLY A 371 -5.00 -2.09 -9.47
N ALA A 372 -3.71 -1.74 -9.42
CA ALA A 372 -3.22 -0.51 -10.04
C ALA A 372 -3.35 -0.53 -11.57
N ILE A 373 -3.32 -1.71 -12.17
CA ILE A 373 -3.54 -1.91 -13.61
C ILE A 373 -4.66 -2.92 -13.84
N ARG A 374 -5.39 -2.72 -14.95
CA ARG A 374 -6.29 -3.73 -15.51
C ARG A 374 -5.59 -4.38 -16.70
N VAL A 375 -5.54 -5.71 -16.71
CA VAL A 375 -4.90 -6.51 -17.75
C VAL A 375 -5.96 -7.33 -18.46
N ASP A 376 -5.91 -7.33 -19.76
CA ASP A 376 -6.71 -8.22 -20.60
C ASP A 376 -5.84 -8.86 -21.72
N LYS A 377 -6.45 -9.67 -22.58
CA LYS A 377 -5.73 -10.39 -23.64
C LYS A 377 -4.99 -9.49 -24.64
N ASP A 378 -5.40 -8.24 -24.78
CA ASP A 378 -4.91 -7.32 -25.83
C ASP A 378 -4.05 -6.17 -25.25
N GLY A 379 -3.83 -6.11 -23.93
CA GLY A 379 -3.01 -5.08 -23.30
C GLY A 379 -3.36 -4.82 -21.85
N LEU A 380 -2.93 -3.66 -21.38
CA LEU A 380 -3.24 -3.19 -20.03
C LEU A 380 -3.78 -1.76 -20.04
N THR A 381 -4.47 -1.39 -18.98
CA THR A 381 -4.91 -0.02 -18.69
C THR A 381 -4.36 0.39 -17.33
N ARG A 382 -3.71 1.55 -17.24
CA ARG A 382 -3.21 2.14 -16.00
C ARG A 382 -4.34 2.88 -15.31
N ARG A 383 -4.74 2.44 -14.11
CA ARG A 383 -5.75 3.13 -13.30
C ARG A 383 -5.15 4.38 -12.64
N THR A 384 -5.99 5.20 -12.05
CA THR A 384 -5.56 6.44 -11.36
C THR A 384 -4.55 6.16 -10.24
N THR A 385 -4.68 5.04 -9.52
CA THR A 385 -3.75 4.57 -8.50
C THR A 385 -2.36 4.23 -9.04
N PHE A 386 -2.26 3.72 -10.28
CA PHE A 386 -0.97 3.51 -10.94
C PHE A 386 -0.19 4.82 -11.05
N TYR A 387 -0.86 5.89 -11.48
CA TYR A 387 -0.23 7.19 -11.62
C TYR A 387 0.10 7.85 -10.29
N THR A 388 -0.65 7.54 -9.21
CA THR A 388 -0.23 7.90 -7.85
C THR A 388 1.10 7.23 -7.50
N LEU A 389 1.19 5.91 -7.63
CA LEU A 389 2.44 5.17 -7.37
C LEU A 389 3.59 5.70 -8.25
N PHE A 390 3.32 5.94 -9.54
CA PHE A 390 4.30 6.51 -10.47
C PHE A 390 4.86 7.85 -9.98
N MET A 391 4.01 8.76 -9.51
CA MET A 391 4.46 10.06 -9.01
C MET A 391 5.34 9.92 -7.77
N TYR A 392 4.94 9.06 -6.82
CA TYR A 392 5.68 8.86 -5.58
C TYR A 392 7.06 8.22 -5.82
N THR A 393 7.15 7.24 -6.71
CA THR A 393 8.41 6.55 -6.99
C THR A 393 9.36 7.31 -7.92
N ASN A 394 8.83 8.24 -8.73
CA ASN A 394 9.62 8.94 -9.74
C ASN A 394 9.97 10.39 -9.39
N TYR A 395 9.18 11.05 -8.54
CA TYR A 395 9.37 12.50 -8.30
C TYR A 395 9.75 12.86 -6.88
N LEU A 396 9.51 12.01 -5.87
CA LEU A 396 9.99 12.25 -4.51
C LEU A 396 11.52 12.18 -4.43
N GLU A 397 12.06 12.92 -3.48
CA GLU A 397 13.45 12.84 -3.07
C GLU A 397 13.62 11.81 -1.95
N LYS A 398 14.87 11.42 -1.70
CA LYS A 398 15.23 10.27 -0.84
C LYS A 398 14.98 10.48 0.65
N TYR A 399 14.93 11.72 1.12
CA TYR A 399 14.86 12.03 2.55
C TYR A 399 13.57 12.74 2.87
N TYR A 400 12.75 12.14 3.73
CA TYR A 400 11.57 12.79 4.33
C TYR A 400 12.00 13.86 5.34
N ILE A 401 11.31 15.00 5.33
CA ILE A 401 11.49 16.10 6.27
C ILE A 401 10.19 16.33 7.05
N PRO A 402 10.22 16.30 8.40
CA PRO A 402 9.06 16.67 9.20
C PRO A 402 8.63 18.13 8.96
N ILE A 403 7.34 18.30 8.71
CA ILE A 403 6.72 19.63 8.50
C ILE A 403 5.63 19.89 9.54
N LYS A 404 5.44 21.17 9.86
CA LYS A 404 4.25 21.67 10.55
C LYS A 404 3.24 22.10 9.52
N THR A 405 2.02 21.64 9.70
CA THR A 405 0.89 21.98 8.85
C THR A 405 -0.20 22.65 9.65
N SER A 406 -0.87 23.62 9.04
CA SER A 406 -2.13 24.17 9.50
C SER A 406 -3.09 24.09 8.32
N PHE A 407 -4.08 23.20 8.39
CA PHE A 407 -5.05 23.00 7.31
C PHE A 407 -6.47 23.20 7.81
N THR A 408 -7.31 23.81 6.98
CA THR A 408 -8.74 23.91 7.23
C THR A 408 -9.40 22.53 7.16
N SER A 409 -10.55 22.39 7.82
CA SER A 409 -11.31 21.14 7.81
C SER A 409 -12.17 21.04 6.55
N LEU A 410 -12.20 19.82 6.00
CA LEU A 410 -13.20 19.36 5.05
C LEU A 410 -14.25 18.57 5.82
N ILE A 411 -15.52 18.99 5.74
CA ILE A 411 -16.62 18.45 6.55
C ILE A 411 -17.64 17.80 5.64
N HIS A 412 -18.08 16.61 6.01
CA HIS A 412 -19.18 15.90 5.34
C HIS A 412 -20.06 15.17 6.36
N GLY A 413 -21.29 15.66 6.54
CA GLY A 413 -22.18 15.18 7.59
C GLY A 413 -21.59 15.40 8.99
N ASP A 414 -21.45 14.33 9.74
CA ASP A 414 -20.83 14.28 11.08
C ASP A 414 -19.32 13.99 11.07
N LYS A 415 -18.74 13.81 9.87
CA LYS A 415 -17.33 13.46 9.67
C LYS A 415 -16.53 14.69 9.23
N GLN A 416 -15.26 14.69 9.61
CA GLN A 416 -14.32 15.70 9.19
C GLN A 416 -12.93 15.11 8.98
N THR A 417 -12.17 15.73 8.06
CA THR A 417 -10.74 15.53 7.84
C THR A 417 -10.12 16.88 7.48
N THR A 418 -8.80 16.97 7.33
CA THR A 418 -8.18 18.19 6.76
C THR A 418 -8.44 18.30 5.26
N VAL A 419 -8.61 19.52 4.73
CA VAL A 419 -8.83 19.71 3.29
C VAL A 419 -7.60 19.34 2.47
N LEU A 420 -6.41 19.53 3.01
CA LEU A 420 -5.13 19.12 2.43
C LEU A 420 -4.48 18.01 3.25
N ASP A 421 -3.65 17.23 2.58
CA ASP A 421 -2.64 16.35 3.18
C ASP A 421 -1.30 16.62 2.49
N ALA A 422 -0.17 16.58 3.21
CA ALA A 422 1.11 16.87 2.60
C ALA A 422 2.29 16.22 3.32
N VAL A 423 3.34 15.94 2.53
CA VAL A 423 4.68 15.60 3.00
C VAL A 423 5.73 16.38 2.24
N LEU A 424 6.93 16.48 2.81
CA LEU A 424 8.09 17.09 2.21
C LEU A 424 9.24 16.11 2.14
N THR A 425 9.91 16.07 1.00
CA THR A 425 11.17 15.32 0.83
C THR A 425 12.27 16.22 0.29
N CYS A 426 13.53 15.84 0.49
CA CYS A 426 14.68 16.53 -0.10
C CYS A 426 15.74 15.57 -0.62
N ASP A 427 16.60 16.06 -1.50
CA ASP A 427 17.85 15.40 -1.89
C ASP A 427 18.87 15.38 -0.75
N LYS A 428 19.97 14.66 -0.97
CA LYS A 428 21.04 14.51 0.03
C LYS A 428 21.66 15.84 0.45
N GLU A 429 21.83 16.77 -0.47
CA GLU A 429 22.43 18.07 -0.25
C GLU A 429 21.44 19.15 0.22
N SER A 430 20.14 18.82 0.35
CA SER A 430 19.07 19.80 0.65
C SER A 430 19.02 20.97 -0.33
N LYS A 431 19.32 20.70 -1.60
CA LYS A 431 19.25 21.67 -2.68
C LYS A 431 17.90 21.63 -3.39
N ARG A 432 17.32 20.45 -3.51
CA ARG A 432 16.01 20.22 -4.12
C ARG A 432 15.04 19.65 -3.09
N TYR A 433 13.88 20.27 -3.02
CA TYR A 433 12.77 19.87 -2.15
C TYR A 433 11.57 19.54 -3.01
N VAL A 434 10.81 18.52 -2.59
CA VAL A 434 9.55 18.14 -3.25
C VAL A 434 8.46 17.98 -2.21
N TYR A 435 7.42 18.81 -2.32
CA TYR A 435 6.17 18.63 -1.59
C TYR A 435 5.27 17.69 -2.39
N ALA A 436 4.72 16.67 -1.76
CA ALA A 436 3.57 15.92 -2.26
C ALA A 436 2.33 16.45 -1.51
N VAL A 437 1.48 17.16 -2.20
CA VAL A 437 0.27 17.81 -1.65
C VAL A 437 -0.96 17.18 -2.27
N VAL A 438 -1.91 16.78 -1.42
CA VAL A 438 -3.21 16.23 -1.83
C VAL A 438 -4.30 17.23 -1.46
N ASN A 439 -5.06 17.70 -2.44
CA ASN A 439 -6.26 18.49 -2.20
C ASN A 439 -7.48 17.54 -2.24
N LYS A 440 -8.12 17.36 -1.08
CA LYS A 440 -9.26 16.45 -0.88
C LYS A 440 -10.63 17.09 -1.17
N ASP A 441 -10.66 18.40 -1.47
CA ASP A 441 -11.91 19.05 -1.85
C ASP A 441 -12.30 18.64 -3.28
N PRO A 442 -13.54 18.18 -3.51
CA PRO A 442 -13.97 17.74 -4.83
C PRO A 442 -14.08 18.86 -5.86
N GLU A 443 -14.28 20.11 -5.45
CA GLU A 443 -14.63 21.22 -6.34
C GLU A 443 -13.74 22.45 -6.17
N GLN A 444 -13.18 22.68 -4.96
CA GLN A 444 -12.50 23.91 -4.65
C GLN A 444 -10.98 23.84 -4.84
N VAL A 445 -10.46 24.84 -5.52
CA VAL A 445 -9.04 25.16 -5.48
C VAL A 445 -8.71 25.64 -4.07
N VAL A 446 -7.66 25.12 -3.46
CA VAL A 446 -7.24 25.47 -2.10
C VAL A 446 -5.93 26.22 -2.14
N ASP A 447 -5.91 27.41 -1.57
CA ASP A 447 -4.70 28.20 -1.40
C ASP A 447 -3.82 27.62 -0.29
N LEU A 448 -2.54 27.40 -0.59
CA LEU A 448 -1.53 26.86 0.30
C LEU A 448 -0.37 27.85 0.44
N LYS A 449 -0.09 28.31 1.64
CA LYS A 449 1.07 29.12 1.97
C LYS A 449 2.26 28.23 2.32
N ILE A 450 3.38 28.48 1.65
CA ILE A 450 4.65 27.75 1.85
C ILE A 450 5.66 28.67 2.50
N ASP A 451 6.22 28.28 3.64
CA ASP A 451 7.31 29.00 4.29
C ASP A 451 8.66 28.65 3.64
N PHE A 452 9.03 29.40 2.61
CA PHE A 452 10.31 29.23 1.92
C PHE A 452 11.52 29.59 2.81
N ALA A 453 11.35 30.47 3.77
CA ALA A 453 12.42 30.88 4.67
C ALA A 453 12.86 29.72 5.57
N SER A 454 11.93 28.85 6.00
CA SER A 454 12.26 27.66 6.79
C SER A 454 13.15 26.65 6.04
N MET A 455 13.16 26.70 4.70
CA MET A 455 14.04 25.90 3.83
C MET A 455 15.37 26.62 3.51
N GLY A 456 15.57 27.86 3.99
CA GLY A 456 16.68 28.70 3.57
C GLY A 456 16.59 29.18 2.11
N LYS A 457 15.39 29.15 1.52
CA LYS A 457 15.14 29.54 0.13
C LYS A 457 14.48 30.92 0.07
N ARG A 458 14.74 31.64 -1.03
CA ARG A 458 13.98 32.84 -1.35
C ARG A 458 12.70 32.43 -2.05
N GLN A 459 11.61 33.19 -1.81
CA GLN A 459 10.36 32.97 -2.52
C GLN A 459 10.57 33.16 -4.04
N PRO A 460 10.32 32.10 -4.86
CA PRO A 460 10.34 32.25 -6.31
C PRO A 460 9.05 32.90 -6.81
N LYS A 461 9.05 33.36 -8.06
CA LYS A 461 7.85 33.87 -8.72
C LYS A 461 6.94 32.75 -9.22
N GLU A 462 7.54 31.61 -9.52
CA GLU A 462 6.91 30.43 -10.13
C GLU A 462 7.62 29.15 -9.70
N LEU A 463 6.87 28.07 -9.55
CA LEU A 463 7.39 26.73 -9.26
C LEU A 463 7.01 25.74 -10.35
N SER A 464 7.88 24.78 -10.61
CA SER A 464 7.54 23.61 -11.39
C SER A 464 6.74 22.63 -10.53
N ALA A 465 5.71 22.03 -11.10
CA ALA A 465 4.93 21.00 -10.43
C ALA A 465 4.50 19.91 -11.41
N TRP A 466 4.29 18.70 -10.87
CA TRP A 466 3.55 17.62 -11.52
C TRP A 466 2.19 17.51 -10.85
N VAL A 467 1.13 17.49 -11.65
CA VAL A 467 -0.26 17.48 -11.17
C VAL A 467 -0.98 16.29 -11.76
N LEU A 468 -1.53 15.45 -10.90
CA LEU A 468 -2.51 14.41 -11.25
C LEU A 468 -3.88 14.90 -10.82
N ALA A 469 -4.77 15.16 -11.78
CA ALA A 469 -6.15 15.57 -11.54
C ALA A 469 -7.03 15.06 -12.67
N GLY A 470 -8.25 14.65 -12.34
CA GLY A 470 -9.28 14.34 -13.32
C GLY A 470 -10.02 15.59 -13.81
N ARG A 471 -10.94 15.43 -14.73
CA ARG A 471 -11.93 16.47 -15.14
C ARG A 471 -12.97 16.70 -14.05
N SER A 472 -13.16 15.69 -13.19
CA SER A 472 -14.00 15.69 -11.98
C SER A 472 -13.42 14.78 -10.93
N ALA A 473 -13.95 14.83 -9.72
CA ALA A 473 -13.60 13.95 -8.61
C ALA A 473 -13.90 12.45 -8.88
N ASP A 474 -14.84 12.16 -9.78
CA ASP A 474 -15.23 10.81 -10.17
C ASP A 474 -14.58 10.36 -11.49
N ASP A 475 -13.61 11.12 -12.00
CA ASP A 475 -12.92 10.78 -13.24
C ASP A 475 -11.99 9.56 -13.07
N TYR A 476 -11.82 8.78 -14.12
CA TYR A 476 -11.09 7.52 -14.12
C TYR A 476 -10.49 7.22 -15.49
N ASN A 477 -9.60 6.24 -15.54
CA ASN A 477 -9.03 5.71 -16.79
C ASN A 477 -9.73 4.43 -17.19
N ASP A 478 -9.96 4.27 -18.49
CA ASP A 478 -10.50 3.06 -19.11
C ASP A 478 -9.66 2.69 -20.33
N ARG A 479 -9.94 1.52 -20.91
CA ARG A 479 -9.25 1.02 -22.07
C ARG A 479 -9.37 2.00 -23.26
N GLY A 480 -8.21 2.39 -23.77
CA GLY A 480 -8.13 3.34 -24.88
C GLY A 480 -8.39 4.82 -24.49
N ASP A 481 -8.64 5.10 -23.22
CA ASP A 481 -8.79 6.46 -22.68
C ASP A 481 -8.08 6.59 -21.33
N GLU A 482 -6.75 6.66 -21.35
CA GLU A 482 -5.90 6.92 -20.19
C GLU A 482 -5.58 8.43 -20.08
N HIS A 483 -6.59 9.26 -19.93
CA HIS A 483 -6.42 10.72 -19.88
C HIS A 483 -6.09 11.27 -18.50
N VAL A 484 -6.43 10.55 -17.41
CA VAL A 484 -6.04 10.92 -16.05
C VAL A 484 -4.59 10.47 -15.83
N ARG A 485 -3.65 11.37 -16.07
CA ARG A 485 -2.21 11.13 -15.95
C ARG A 485 -1.47 12.38 -15.46
N PRO A 486 -0.27 12.25 -14.87
CA PRO A 486 0.48 13.40 -14.40
C PRO A 486 0.84 14.37 -15.52
N GLU A 487 0.56 15.64 -15.30
CA GLU A 487 0.92 16.73 -16.20
C GLU A 487 1.90 17.69 -15.53
N GLN A 488 2.92 18.10 -16.27
CA GLN A 488 3.81 19.16 -15.79
C GLN A 488 3.14 20.52 -15.91
N ARG A 489 3.14 21.28 -14.84
CA ARG A 489 2.55 22.63 -14.77
C ARG A 489 3.51 23.62 -14.12
N LYS A 490 3.30 24.92 -14.40
CA LYS A 490 3.92 26.03 -13.71
C LYS A 490 2.92 26.68 -12.76
N LEU A 491 3.25 26.72 -11.48
CA LEU A 491 2.42 27.31 -10.43
C LEU A 491 2.94 28.72 -10.12
N LYS A 492 2.10 29.73 -10.30
CA LYS A 492 2.40 31.10 -9.92
C LYS A 492 2.34 31.23 -8.41
N ILE A 493 3.24 32.07 -7.86
CA ILE A 493 3.30 32.33 -6.43
C ILE A 493 3.06 33.82 -6.19
N LYS A 494 2.13 34.11 -5.29
CA LYS A 494 1.90 35.43 -4.77
C LYS A 494 1.90 35.37 -3.24
N GLU A 495 2.74 36.22 -2.60
CA GLU A 495 2.84 36.29 -1.13
C GLU A 495 3.04 34.92 -0.45
N SER A 496 3.90 34.07 -1.04
CA SER A 496 4.17 32.69 -0.61
C SER A 496 2.97 31.71 -0.78
N VAL A 497 1.90 32.10 -1.45
CA VAL A 497 0.70 31.31 -1.67
C VAL A 497 0.71 30.66 -3.05
N VAL A 498 0.35 29.38 -3.09
CA VAL A 498 0.20 28.55 -4.28
C VAL A 498 -1.22 27.98 -4.30
N ALA A 499 -1.87 28.05 -5.45
CA ALA A 499 -3.20 27.47 -5.66
C ALA A 499 -3.08 25.98 -6.00
N ILE A 500 -3.65 25.10 -5.17
CA ILE A 500 -3.68 23.65 -5.36
C ILE A 500 -5.03 23.25 -6.00
N PRO A 501 -5.02 22.66 -7.20
CA PRO A 501 -6.27 22.31 -7.90
C PRO A 501 -7.17 21.40 -7.06
N ALA A 502 -8.48 21.46 -7.28
CA ALA A 502 -9.44 20.56 -6.66
C ALA A 502 -9.13 19.09 -7.00
N HIS A 503 -9.52 18.15 -6.15
CA HIS A 503 -9.38 16.69 -6.31
C HIS A 503 -8.06 16.28 -6.97
N SER A 504 -6.93 16.81 -6.48
CA SER A 504 -5.61 16.64 -7.11
C SER A 504 -4.52 16.13 -6.18
N ILE A 505 -3.50 15.51 -6.80
CA ILE A 505 -2.20 15.24 -6.21
C ILE A 505 -1.20 16.17 -6.92
N THR A 506 -0.54 17.04 -6.18
CA THR A 506 0.38 18.04 -6.72
C THR A 506 1.76 17.89 -6.10
N PHE A 507 2.76 17.57 -6.94
CA PHE A 507 4.16 17.52 -6.53
C PHE A 507 4.84 18.83 -6.86
N ILE A 508 5.14 19.63 -5.85
CA ILE A 508 5.74 20.97 -6.00
C ILE A 508 7.25 20.88 -5.81
N ILE A 509 8.00 21.33 -6.81
CA ILE A 509 9.47 21.28 -6.82
C ILE A 509 10.02 22.64 -6.44
N VAL A 510 10.87 22.67 -5.41
CA VAL A 510 11.59 23.87 -4.94
C VAL A 510 13.09 23.61 -5.05
N GLU A 511 13.77 24.39 -5.91
CA GLU A 511 15.22 24.30 -6.17
C GLU A 511 16.01 25.45 -5.57
#